data_0bb14230f0db54bafd1c3f326a7d5acd
#
_entry.id   0bb14230f0db54bafd1c3f326a7d5acd
#
_cell.length_a   1.000
_cell.length_b   1.000
_cell.length_c   1.000
_cell.angle_alpha   90.00
_cell.angle_beta   90.00
_cell.angle_gamma   90.00
#
_symmetry.space_group_name_H-M   'P 1'
#
loop_
_entity.id
_entity.type
_entity.pdbx_description
1 polymer ?
#
loop_
_entity_poly.entity_id
_entity_poly.type
_entity_poly.pdbx_seq_one_letter_code
_entity_poly.pdbx_strand_id
1 'polypeptide(L)'
;MWSGNIRSSFYCRRIISGDETYSKAASVIIEYRAAVIHVYNSRNRDIIEKYLHNTTEYLVGLFVKKYSKDHKLTEDDREYITCFYSYSIVGIVSRWIGDGMPPYDKDLIKRFYESFDATIDTMINLCEANN
;
A
#
# COMPACT_ATOMS: atom_id res chain seq x y z
N MET A 1 -23.81 -3.23 6.76
CA MET A 1 -24.08 -3.47 5.36
C MET A 1 -23.71 -2.24 4.55
N TRP A 2 -22.99 -2.45 3.50
CA TRP A 2 -22.50 -1.41 2.62
C TRP A 2 -23.63 -0.64 1.97
N SER A 3 -23.96 0.47 2.51
CA SER A 3 -24.70 1.46 1.77
C SER A 3 -23.74 2.09 0.78
N GLY A 4 -23.50 1.37 -0.28
CA GLY A 4 -22.47 1.65 -1.26
C GLY A 4 -22.75 2.82 -2.12
N ASN A 5 -22.93 3.92 -1.68
CA ASN A 5 -23.42 4.93 -2.39
C ASN A 5 -22.46 5.93 -2.92
N ILE A 6 -22.70 7.11 -2.96
CA ILE A 6 -22.01 8.22 -3.60
C ILE A 6 -20.55 8.35 -3.12
N ARG A 7 -20.26 8.00 -1.88
CA ARG A 7 -18.89 7.95 -1.36
C ARG A 7 -18.04 6.89 -2.06
N SER A 8 -18.58 5.71 -2.27
CA SER A 8 -17.92 4.62 -2.97
C SER A 8 -17.50 4.99 -4.39
N SER A 9 -18.32 5.74 -5.12
CA SER A 9 -18.03 6.16 -6.49
C SER A 9 -16.90 7.20 -6.59
N PHE A 10 -16.82 8.11 -5.62
CA PHE A 10 -15.72 9.09 -5.54
C PHE A 10 -14.41 8.44 -5.14
N TYR A 11 -14.45 7.52 -4.20
CA TYR A 11 -13.31 6.74 -3.77
C TYR A 11 -12.80 5.80 -4.86
N CYS A 12 -13.71 5.19 -5.62
CA CYS A 12 -13.35 4.32 -6.75
C CYS A 12 -12.48 5.03 -7.80
N ARG A 13 -12.76 6.29 -8.11
CA ARG A 13 -11.95 7.06 -9.08
C ARG A 13 -10.54 7.38 -8.56
N ARG A 14 -10.40 7.56 -7.26
CA ARG A 14 -9.09 7.77 -6.63
C ARG A 14 -8.29 6.47 -6.55
N ILE A 15 -8.96 5.38 -6.26
CA ILE A 15 -8.41 4.03 -6.21
C ILE A 15 -7.89 3.60 -7.58
N ILE A 16 -8.61 3.88 -8.66
CA ILE A 16 -8.22 3.52 -10.03
C ILE A 16 -6.84 4.07 -10.37
N SER A 17 -6.53 5.32 -10.02
CA SER A 17 -5.22 5.90 -10.27
C SER A 17 -4.11 5.22 -9.47
N GLY A 18 -4.36 4.89 -8.21
CA GLY A 18 -3.42 4.16 -7.38
C GLY A 18 -3.27 2.70 -7.79
N ASP A 19 -4.38 2.06 -8.18
CA ASP A 19 -4.41 0.70 -8.69
C ASP A 19 -3.55 0.56 -9.94
N GLU A 20 -3.63 1.48 -10.89
CA GLU A 20 -2.77 1.50 -12.07
C GLU A 20 -1.29 1.57 -11.71
N THR A 21 -0.90 2.40 -10.74
CA THR A 21 0.49 2.52 -10.30
C THR A 21 0.99 1.23 -9.66
N TYR A 22 0.21 0.64 -8.76
CA TYR A 22 0.55 -0.64 -8.14
C TYR A 22 0.54 -1.78 -9.14
N SER A 23 -0.40 -1.81 -10.08
CA SER A 23 -0.47 -2.81 -11.13
C SER A 23 0.76 -2.77 -12.02
N LYS A 24 1.27 -1.58 -12.34
CA LYS A 24 2.52 -1.41 -13.09
C LYS A 24 3.72 -1.91 -12.30
N ALA A 25 3.82 -1.54 -11.03
CA ALA A 25 4.90 -2.00 -10.15
C ALA A 25 4.87 -3.53 -10.00
N ALA A 26 3.70 -4.10 -9.78
CA ALA A 26 3.51 -5.54 -9.69
C ALA A 26 3.88 -6.24 -11.01
N SER A 27 3.51 -5.66 -12.15
CA SER A 27 3.86 -6.20 -13.48
C SER A 27 5.37 -6.27 -13.68
N VAL A 28 6.11 -5.24 -13.26
CA VAL A 28 7.58 -5.24 -13.33
C VAL A 28 8.17 -6.35 -12.46
N ILE A 29 7.67 -6.52 -11.25
CA ILE A 29 8.13 -7.59 -10.35
C ILE A 29 7.86 -8.96 -10.96
N ILE A 30 6.69 -9.15 -11.55
CA ILE A 30 6.32 -10.43 -12.20
C ILE A 30 7.17 -10.69 -13.44
N GLU A 31 7.44 -9.68 -14.25
CA GLU A 31 8.28 -9.78 -15.43
C GLU A 31 9.69 -10.25 -15.08
N TYR A 32 10.24 -9.75 -13.98
CA TYR A 32 11.58 -10.12 -13.50
C TYR A 32 11.55 -11.18 -12.39
N ARG A 33 10.51 -12.00 -12.35
CA ARG A 33 10.24 -12.97 -11.30
C ARG A 33 11.46 -13.81 -10.90
N ALA A 34 12.13 -14.42 -11.87
CA ALA A 34 13.28 -15.28 -11.60
C ALA A 34 14.42 -14.50 -10.94
N ALA A 35 14.70 -13.29 -11.44
CA ALA A 35 15.71 -12.42 -10.88
C ALA A 35 15.34 -11.95 -9.45
N VAL A 36 14.09 -11.58 -9.23
CA VAL A 36 13.58 -11.16 -7.92
C VAL A 36 13.71 -12.29 -6.90
N ILE A 37 13.29 -13.51 -7.25
CA ILE A 37 13.41 -14.67 -6.36
C ILE A 37 14.88 -14.97 -6.06
N HIS A 38 15.73 -14.90 -7.07
CA HIS A 38 17.16 -15.15 -6.90
C HIS A 38 17.78 -14.15 -5.91
N VAL A 39 17.53 -12.87 -6.10
CA VAL A 39 18.07 -11.81 -5.20
C VAL A 39 17.46 -11.94 -3.81
N TYR A 40 16.17 -12.23 -3.70
CA TYR A 40 15.50 -12.41 -2.42
C TYR A 40 16.08 -13.56 -1.59
N ASN A 41 16.45 -14.65 -2.24
CA ASN A 41 17.06 -15.82 -1.60
C ASN A 41 18.57 -15.70 -1.43
N SER A 42 19.17 -14.59 -1.88
CA SER A 42 20.60 -14.34 -1.76
C SER A 42 20.94 -13.52 -0.51
N ARG A 43 22.22 -13.24 -0.33
CA ARG A 43 22.71 -12.33 0.73
C ARG A 43 22.25 -10.87 0.53
N ASN A 44 21.76 -10.55 -0.66
CA ASN A 44 21.31 -9.20 -1.04
C ASN A 44 19.79 -9.01 -0.90
N ARG A 45 19.14 -9.85 -0.11
CA ARG A 45 17.72 -9.77 0.19
C ARG A 45 17.29 -8.39 0.70
N ASP A 46 18.13 -7.78 1.51
CA ASP A 46 17.95 -6.46 2.07
C ASP A 46 17.81 -5.36 0.99
N ILE A 47 18.41 -5.53 -0.17
CA ILE A 47 18.29 -4.59 -1.29
C ILE A 47 16.85 -4.55 -1.79
N ILE A 48 16.23 -5.71 -1.98
CA ILE A 48 14.82 -5.80 -2.40
C ILE A 48 13.90 -5.26 -1.31
N GLU A 49 14.12 -5.63 -0.07
CA GLU A 49 13.31 -5.13 1.05
C GLU A 49 13.38 -3.61 1.17
N LYS A 50 14.58 -3.04 1.05
CA LYS A 50 14.76 -1.59 1.06
C LYS A 50 14.07 -0.91 -0.10
N TYR A 51 14.17 -1.47 -1.30
CA TYR A 51 13.47 -0.96 -2.49
C TYR A 51 11.95 -0.98 -2.29
N LEU A 52 11.41 -2.09 -1.80
CA LEU A 52 9.98 -2.22 -1.51
C LEU A 52 9.52 -1.21 -0.46
N HIS A 53 10.28 -1.05 0.62
CA HIS A 53 9.96 -0.07 1.65
C HIS A 53 9.96 1.36 1.11
N ASN A 54 11.00 1.75 0.41
CA ASN A 54 11.14 3.11 -0.11
C ASN A 54 10.04 3.45 -1.11
N THR A 55 9.76 2.53 -2.04
CA THR A 55 8.73 2.72 -3.06
C THR A 55 7.33 2.75 -2.44
N THR A 56 7.04 1.82 -1.55
CA THR A 56 5.74 1.72 -0.90
C THR A 56 5.48 2.90 0.01
N GLU A 57 6.46 3.29 0.81
CA GLU A 57 6.37 4.44 1.71
C GLU A 57 6.13 5.74 0.94
N TYR A 58 6.80 5.92 -0.17
CA TYR A 58 6.57 7.07 -1.03
C TYR A 58 5.13 7.12 -1.55
N LEU A 59 4.64 6.02 -2.11
CA LEU A 59 3.28 5.94 -2.67
C LEU A 59 2.21 6.09 -1.59
N VAL A 60 2.34 5.40 -0.48
CA VAL A 60 1.41 5.49 0.64
C VAL A 60 1.42 6.90 1.23
N GLY A 61 2.59 7.51 1.34
CA GLY A 61 2.74 8.89 1.82
C GLY A 61 1.96 9.89 0.96
N LEU A 62 1.98 9.72 -0.35
CA LEU A 62 1.18 10.55 -1.25
C LEU A 62 -0.33 10.40 -0.99
N PHE A 63 -0.79 9.17 -0.78
CA PHE A 63 -2.20 8.90 -0.47
C PHE A 63 -2.59 9.48 0.88
N VAL A 64 -1.79 9.26 1.91
CA VAL A 64 -2.04 9.80 3.26
C VAL A 64 -2.11 11.33 3.21
N LYS A 65 -1.21 11.98 2.51
CA LYS A 65 -1.22 13.42 2.34
C LYS A 65 -2.49 13.91 1.67
N LYS A 66 -2.94 13.19 0.64
CA LYS A 66 -4.17 13.52 -0.10
C LYS A 66 -5.41 13.36 0.75
N TYR A 67 -5.53 12.23 1.47
CA TYR A 67 -6.69 11.94 2.30
C TYR A 67 -6.76 12.79 3.56
N SER A 68 -5.63 13.25 4.07
CA SER A 68 -5.54 14.08 5.28
C SER A 68 -5.52 15.58 5.03
N LYS A 69 -5.69 16.01 3.78
CA LYS A 69 -5.56 17.41 3.37
C LYS A 69 -6.45 18.36 4.19
N ASP A 70 -7.68 17.95 4.47
CA ASP A 70 -8.67 18.76 5.19
C ASP A 70 -8.72 18.45 6.70
N HIS A 71 -7.74 17.69 7.20
CA HIS A 71 -7.65 17.27 8.58
C HIS A 71 -6.47 17.94 9.28
N LYS A 72 -6.62 18.13 10.58
CA LYS A 72 -5.55 18.69 11.43
C LYS A 72 -4.67 17.56 11.95
N LEU A 73 -3.72 17.13 11.15
CA LEU A 73 -2.73 16.13 11.52
C LEU A 73 -1.36 16.77 11.67
N THR A 74 -0.61 16.31 12.65
CA THR A 74 0.81 16.63 12.77
C THR A 74 1.62 15.83 11.75
N GLU A 75 2.87 16.24 11.49
CA GLU A 75 3.78 15.46 10.67
C GLU A 75 4.02 14.06 11.26
N ASP A 76 4.10 13.96 12.58
CA ASP A 76 4.25 12.68 13.28
C ASP A 76 3.05 11.77 13.05
N ASP A 77 1.83 12.30 13.04
CA ASP A 77 0.63 11.54 12.71
C ASP A 77 0.67 11.00 11.29
N ARG A 78 1.05 11.82 10.32
CA ARG A 78 1.16 11.41 8.92
C ARG A 78 2.23 10.36 8.74
N GLU A 79 3.36 10.52 9.38
CA GLU A 79 4.45 9.55 9.36
C GLU A 79 4.00 8.22 9.96
N TYR A 80 3.33 8.23 11.10
CA TYR A 80 2.79 7.03 11.72
C TYR A 80 1.83 6.28 10.81
N ILE A 81 0.85 6.99 10.22
CA ILE A 81 -0.14 6.39 9.32
C ILE A 81 0.55 5.79 8.09
N THR A 82 1.49 6.54 7.51
CA THR A 82 2.27 6.09 6.36
C THR A 82 3.05 4.82 6.69
N CYS A 83 3.73 4.78 7.80
CA CYS A 83 4.47 3.61 8.27
C CYS A 83 3.54 2.42 8.51
N PHE A 84 2.41 2.63 9.17
CA PHE A 84 1.46 1.57 9.46
C PHE A 84 1.03 0.82 8.20
N TYR A 85 0.59 1.55 7.18
CA TYR A 85 0.17 0.94 5.92
C TYR A 85 1.35 0.41 5.10
N SER A 86 2.47 1.10 5.06
CA SER A 86 3.64 0.69 4.30
C SER A 86 4.22 -0.62 4.79
N TYR A 87 4.39 -0.76 6.10
CA TYR A 87 4.89 -2.01 6.69
C TYR A 87 3.94 -3.18 6.47
N SER A 88 2.63 -2.93 6.53
CA SER A 88 1.63 -3.96 6.22
C SER A 88 1.77 -4.45 4.79
N ILE A 89 1.86 -3.56 3.83
CA ILE A 89 1.99 -3.88 2.41
C ILE A 89 3.31 -4.60 2.14
N VAL A 90 4.42 -4.04 2.61
CA VAL A 90 5.75 -4.63 2.39
C VAL A 90 5.83 -6.02 3.03
N GLY A 91 5.28 -6.20 4.22
CA GLY A 91 5.24 -7.49 4.88
C GLY A 91 4.53 -8.56 4.06
N ILE A 92 3.38 -8.23 3.50
CA ILE A 92 2.60 -9.16 2.67
C ILE A 92 3.30 -9.44 1.34
N VAL A 93 3.83 -8.42 0.69
CA VAL A 93 4.57 -8.59 -0.58
C VAL A 93 5.85 -9.41 -0.36
N SER A 94 6.58 -9.15 0.71
CA SER A 94 7.79 -9.91 1.06
C SER A 94 7.46 -11.38 1.32
N ARG A 95 6.38 -11.67 2.00
CA ARG A 95 5.90 -13.05 2.20
C ARG A 95 5.56 -13.72 0.87
N TRP A 96 4.87 -13.02 -0.01
CA TRP A 96 4.52 -13.56 -1.34
C TRP A 96 5.79 -13.89 -2.15
N ILE A 97 6.79 -13.02 -2.12
CA ILE A 97 8.08 -13.28 -2.78
C ILE A 97 8.78 -14.49 -2.13
N GLY A 98 8.79 -14.55 -0.80
CA GLY A 98 9.39 -15.65 -0.05
C GLY A 98 8.72 -17.00 -0.31
N ASP A 99 7.42 -17.00 -0.62
CA ASP A 99 6.65 -18.19 -1.00
C ASP A 99 6.86 -18.58 -2.48
N GLY A 100 7.78 -17.94 -3.19
CA GLY A 100 8.11 -18.24 -4.58
C GLY A 100 7.25 -17.54 -5.60
N MET A 101 6.58 -16.46 -5.22
CA MET A 101 5.71 -15.67 -6.09
C MET A 101 4.66 -16.55 -6.77
N PRO A 102 3.78 -17.23 -6.00
CA PRO A 102 2.71 -18.05 -6.59
C PRO A 102 1.87 -17.21 -7.55
N PRO A 103 1.04 -17.85 -8.40
CA PRO A 103 0.26 -17.14 -9.41
C PRO A 103 -0.43 -15.93 -8.81
N TYR A 104 -0.28 -14.81 -9.50
CA TYR A 104 -0.74 -13.52 -9.03
C TYR A 104 -2.25 -13.52 -8.85
N ASP A 105 -2.66 -13.30 -7.64
CA ASP A 105 -4.05 -13.08 -7.31
C ASP A 105 -4.38 -11.60 -7.48
N LYS A 106 -5.09 -11.26 -8.54
CA LYS A 106 -5.57 -9.88 -8.77
C LYS A 106 -6.37 -9.35 -7.59
N ASP A 107 -6.97 -10.24 -6.82
CA ASP A 107 -7.73 -9.90 -5.64
C ASP A 107 -6.85 -9.37 -4.50
N LEU A 108 -5.56 -9.69 -4.48
CA LEU A 108 -4.67 -9.20 -3.44
C LEU A 108 -4.52 -7.67 -3.45
N ILE A 109 -4.27 -7.10 -4.63
CA ILE A 109 -4.17 -5.64 -4.78
C ILE A 109 -5.51 -4.99 -4.46
N LYS A 110 -6.61 -5.56 -4.97
CA LYS A 110 -7.95 -5.09 -4.68
C LYS A 110 -8.22 -5.08 -3.18
N ARG A 111 -7.84 -6.15 -2.48
CA ARG A 111 -7.97 -6.25 -1.02
C ARG A 111 -7.19 -5.16 -0.29
N PHE A 112 -6.00 -4.85 -0.74
CA PHE A 112 -5.22 -3.75 -0.16
C PHE A 112 -5.93 -2.41 -0.27
N TYR A 113 -6.45 -2.10 -1.46
CA TYR A 113 -7.17 -0.85 -1.67
C TYR A 113 -8.45 -0.79 -0.87
N GLU A 114 -9.21 -1.86 -0.84
CA GLU A 114 -10.44 -1.93 -0.05
C GLU A 114 -10.15 -1.77 1.44
N SER A 115 -9.10 -2.41 1.95
CA SER A 115 -8.69 -2.29 3.35
C SER A 115 -8.21 -0.88 3.68
N PHE A 116 -7.42 -0.28 2.81
CA PHE A 116 -6.96 1.09 2.96
C PHE A 116 -8.15 2.07 2.94
N ASP A 117 -8.99 1.95 1.93
CA ASP A 117 -10.16 2.82 1.76
C ASP A 117 -11.13 2.72 2.94
N ALA A 118 -11.34 1.51 3.45
CA ALA A 118 -12.24 1.26 4.57
C ALA A 118 -11.70 1.76 5.92
N THR A 119 -10.40 1.89 6.08
CA THR A 119 -9.77 2.16 7.38
C THR A 119 -9.09 3.51 7.50
N ILE A 120 -8.75 4.16 6.40
CA ILE A 120 -7.96 5.40 6.42
C ILE A 120 -8.68 6.54 7.15
N ASP A 121 -9.96 6.73 6.92
CA ASP A 121 -10.72 7.79 7.59
C ASP A 121 -10.78 7.57 9.10
N THR A 122 -10.94 6.33 9.52
CA THR A 122 -10.93 5.95 10.94
C THR A 122 -9.58 6.24 11.58
N MET A 123 -8.50 5.90 10.89
CA MET A 123 -7.14 6.16 11.36
C MET A 123 -6.86 7.67 11.49
N ILE A 124 -7.25 8.43 10.48
CA ILE A 124 -7.10 9.89 10.48
C ILE A 124 -7.90 10.52 11.63
N ASN A 125 -9.15 10.12 11.79
CA ASN A 125 -10.01 10.62 12.86
C ASN A 125 -9.47 10.27 14.24
N LEU A 126 -8.90 9.10 14.42
CA LEU A 126 -8.26 8.67 15.66
C LEU A 126 -7.07 9.57 16.02
N CYS A 127 -6.20 9.84 15.06
CA CYS A 127 -5.05 10.73 15.27
C CYS A 127 -5.50 12.16 15.54
N GLU A 128 -6.47 12.68 14.79
CA GLU A 128 -7.00 14.02 14.97
C GLU A 128 -7.67 14.20 16.34
N ALA A 129 -8.37 13.20 16.83
CA ALA A 129 -9.02 13.23 18.14
C ALA A 129 -8.01 13.27 19.31
N ASN A 130 -6.79 12.78 19.09
CA ASN A 130 -5.72 12.78 20.10
C ASN A 130 -4.86 14.05 20.09
N ASN A 131 -5.15 14.97 19.19
CA ASN A 131 -4.48 16.28 19.14
C ASN A 131 -5.25 17.36 19.99
#